data_b1b5dd7216bdb2e675d1342784befd2e
#
_entry.id   b1b5dd7216bdb2e675d1342784befd2e
#
_cell.length_a   1.000
_cell.length_b   1.000
_cell.length_c   1.000
_cell.angle_alpha   90.00
_cell.angle_beta   90.00
_cell.angle_gamma   90.00
#
_symmetry.space_group_name_H-M   'P 1'
#
loop_
_entity.id
_entity.type
_entity.pdbx_description
1 polymer ?
#
loop_
_entity_poly.entity_id
_entity_poly.type
_entity_poly.pdbx_seq_one_letter_code
_entity_poly.pdbx_strand_id
1 'polypeptide(L)'
;MEKYEKRLDEEQWGELYNKEQAEQVINGILTEQVFCWTEELLKISAEGDKMCEVGCGSGQSAAYLQRHWRKVTALDFSKECVELVNVINSHLNLGMNVVCADATKPLPFAKKEFDYIYQCGLLEHFHTDERIDLLKNWSHYTKHMISMIPNAASIAYRTGKAMMEQQGVWSYGLELPQYSLGSEFEQAGIHNVREYTIGAEHALAFLPEEHYLRKALQLWLLESRQLGMEDICGQGYLLVTIGDCE
;
A
#
# COMPACT_ATOMS: atom_id res chain seq x y z
N MET A 1 -22.18 10.22 -6.63
CA MET A 1 -21.59 10.19 -5.26
C MET A 1 -21.81 8.87 -4.57
N GLU A 2 -23.00 8.28 -4.55
CA GLU A 2 -23.26 6.97 -3.89
C GLU A 2 -22.33 5.81 -4.32
N LYS A 3 -21.77 5.84 -5.53
CA LYS A 3 -20.89 4.79 -6.08
C LYS A 3 -19.56 4.65 -5.30
N TYR A 4 -19.09 5.73 -4.64
CA TYR A 4 -17.80 5.76 -3.95
C TYR A 4 -17.94 5.73 -2.41
N GLU A 5 -19.13 5.43 -1.91
CA GLU A 5 -19.44 5.34 -0.48
C GLU A 5 -19.35 3.90 0.07
N LYS A 6 -19.08 2.93 -0.82
CA LYS A 6 -19.02 1.51 -0.47
C LYS A 6 -17.65 0.92 -0.79
N ARG A 7 -17.19 0.04 0.09
CA ARG A 7 -16.04 -0.83 -0.19
C ARG A 7 -16.38 -1.77 -1.33
N LEU A 8 -15.35 -2.11 -2.10
CA LEU A 8 -15.44 -3.17 -3.08
C LEU A 8 -15.48 -4.54 -2.38
N ASP A 9 -16.22 -5.47 -2.96
CA ASP A 9 -16.28 -6.87 -2.53
C ASP A 9 -15.19 -7.72 -3.21
N GLU A 10 -15.15 -9.02 -2.93
CA GLU A 10 -14.17 -9.98 -3.45
C GLU A 10 -14.16 -10.01 -4.99
N GLU A 11 -15.33 -10.04 -5.62
CA GLU A 11 -15.48 -10.12 -7.08
C GLU A 11 -14.97 -8.84 -7.75
N GLN A 12 -15.32 -7.68 -7.21
CA GLN A 12 -14.89 -6.37 -7.72
C GLN A 12 -13.38 -6.18 -7.60
N TRP A 13 -12.75 -6.64 -6.51
CA TRP A 13 -11.29 -6.65 -6.40
C TRP A 13 -10.64 -7.62 -7.39
N GLY A 14 -11.24 -8.78 -7.63
CA GLY A 14 -10.82 -9.73 -8.64
C GLY A 14 -10.91 -9.20 -10.08
N GLU A 15 -11.87 -8.33 -10.37
CA GLU A 15 -11.93 -7.61 -11.67
C GLU A 15 -10.76 -6.64 -11.83
N LEU A 16 -10.32 -5.99 -10.74
CA LEU A 16 -9.20 -5.04 -10.76
C LEU A 16 -7.83 -5.74 -10.82
N TYR A 17 -7.70 -6.90 -10.15
CA TYR A 17 -6.45 -7.64 -10.06
C TYR A 17 -6.66 -9.12 -10.40
N ASN A 18 -6.30 -9.51 -11.61
CA ASN A 18 -6.48 -10.87 -12.12
C ASN A 18 -5.27 -11.32 -12.96
N LYS A 19 -5.24 -12.60 -13.30
CA LYS A 19 -4.12 -13.25 -14.02
C LYS A 19 -3.77 -12.63 -15.38
N GLU A 20 -4.67 -11.89 -16.02
CA GLU A 20 -4.40 -11.24 -17.31
C GLU A 20 -3.34 -10.14 -17.17
N GLN A 21 -3.14 -9.62 -15.95
CA GLN A 21 -2.12 -8.60 -15.66
C GLN A 21 -0.74 -9.19 -15.31
N ALA A 22 -0.62 -10.52 -15.22
CA ALA A 22 0.61 -11.18 -14.75
C ALA A 22 1.85 -10.76 -15.56
N GLU A 23 1.74 -10.71 -16.89
CA GLU A 23 2.86 -10.32 -17.77
C GLU A 23 3.32 -8.89 -17.49
N GLN A 24 2.38 -7.95 -17.31
CA GLN A 24 2.69 -6.57 -16.99
C GLN A 24 3.40 -6.44 -15.63
N VAL A 25 2.90 -7.13 -14.60
CA VAL A 25 3.49 -7.11 -13.26
C VAL A 25 4.88 -7.73 -13.27
N ILE A 26 5.05 -8.90 -13.93
CA ILE A 26 6.35 -9.57 -14.10
C ILE A 26 7.35 -8.64 -14.79
N ASN A 27 6.95 -7.99 -15.88
CA ASN A 27 7.81 -7.06 -16.60
C ASN A 27 8.23 -5.88 -15.70
N GLY A 28 7.30 -5.30 -14.94
CA GLY A 28 7.60 -4.24 -13.97
C GLY A 28 8.66 -4.68 -12.94
N ILE A 29 8.52 -5.90 -12.40
CA ILE A 29 9.48 -6.47 -11.45
C ILE A 29 10.85 -6.68 -12.10
N LEU A 30 10.90 -7.21 -13.32
CA LEU A 30 12.16 -7.51 -14.02
C LEU A 30 12.91 -6.26 -14.46
N THR A 31 12.19 -5.20 -14.79
CA THR A 31 12.75 -3.90 -15.21
C THR A 31 12.92 -2.91 -14.07
N GLU A 32 12.68 -3.34 -12.84
CA GLU A 32 12.73 -2.50 -11.62
C GLU A 32 11.80 -1.28 -11.67
N GLN A 33 10.75 -1.36 -12.48
CA GLN A 33 9.69 -0.36 -12.55
C GLN A 33 8.61 -0.68 -11.51
N VAL A 34 8.94 -0.44 -10.25
CA VAL A 34 8.06 -0.70 -9.11
C VAL A 34 7.55 0.62 -8.51
N PHE A 35 6.52 0.52 -7.71
CA PHE A 35 5.96 1.68 -7.03
C PHE A 35 6.86 2.19 -5.90
N CYS A 36 6.78 3.48 -5.59
CA CYS A 36 7.60 4.13 -4.56
C CYS A 36 7.48 3.47 -3.17
N TRP A 37 6.34 2.88 -2.84
CA TRP A 37 6.17 2.15 -1.58
C TRP A 37 6.97 0.85 -1.53
N THR A 38 7.18 0.19 -2.65
CA THR A 38 8.03 -1.02 -2.73
C THR A 38 9.50 -0.69 -2.47
N GLU A 39 9.99 0.41 -3.03
CA GLU A 39 11.33 0.92 -2.75
C GLU A 39 11.49 1.31 -1.28
N GLU A 40 10.45 1.91 -0.70
CA GLU A 40 10.47 2.30 0.71
C GLU A 40 10.51 1.09 1.64
N LEU A 41 9.74 0.04 1.34
CA LEU A 41 9.79 -1.23 2.08
C LEU A 41 11.18 -1.88 2.06
N LEU A 42 11.91 -1.77 0.94
CA LEU A 42 13.31 -2.22 0.86
C LEU A 42 14.25 -1.45 1.80
N LYS A 43 14.04 -0.13 1.95
CA LYS A 43 14.84 0.70 2.87
C LYS A 43 14.56 0.40 4.34
N ILE A 44 13.29 0.08 4.65
CA ILE A 44 12.84 -0.21 6.02
C ILE A 44 13.29 -1.61 6.47
N SER A 45 13.30 -2.59 5.56
CA SER A 45 13.55 -4.01 5.86
C SER A 45 14.96 -4.45 5.48
N ALA A 46 15.44 -5.52 6.13
CA ALA A 46 16.72 -6.15 5.86
C ALA A 46 16.56 -7.49 5.12
N GLU A 47 17.65 -7.98 4.52
CA GLU A 47 17.71 -9.32 3.95
C GLU A 47 17.41 -10.37 5.01
N GLY A 48 16.55 -11.33 4.67
CA GLY A 48 16.13 -12.41 5.55
C GLY A 48 14.93 -12.10 6.44
N ASP A 49 14.50 -10.83 6.54
CA ASP A 49 13.30 -10.45 7.28
C ASP A 49 12.07 -11.21 6.76
N LYS A 50 11.27 -11.69 7.71
CA LYS A 50 9.98 -12.30 7.43
C LYS A 50 8.91 -11.21 7.35
N MET A 51 8.31 -11.06 6.18
CA MET A 51 7.33 -10.01 5.92
C MET A 51 6.00 -10.62 5.47
N CYS A 52 4.88 -10.01 5.85
CA CYS A 52 3.57 -10.38 5.35
C CYS A 52 2.89 -9.15 4.73
N GLU A 53 2.56 -9.23 3.45
CA GLU A 53 1.69 -8.24 2.78
C GLU A 53 0.24 -8.63 2.98
N VAL A 54 -0.53 -7.76 3.63
CA VAL A 54 -1.96 -7.95 3.86
C VAL A 54 -2.75 -7.13 2.83
N GLY A 55 -3.62 -7.79 2.06
CA GLY A 55 -4.30 -7.20 0.91
C GLY A 55 -3.32 -6.96 -0.23
N CYS A 56 -2.65 -8.03 -0.68
CA CYS A 56 -1.54 -7.92 -1.62
C CYS A 56 -1.95 -7.53 -3.05
N GLY A 57 -3.23 -7.63 -3.41
CA GLY A 57 -3.74 -7.28 -4.74
C GLY A 57 -2.93 -7.89 -5.87
N SER A 58 -2.19 -7.07 -6.63
CA SER A 58 -1.32 -7.56 -7.72
C SER A 58 -0.10 -8.36 -7.26
N GLY A 59 0.26 -8.30 -5.97
CA GLY A 59 1.44 -8.96 -5.41
C GLY A 59 2.79 -8.43 -5.92
N GLN A 60 2.83 -7.29 -6.60
CA GLN A 60 4.07 -6.75 -7.15
C GLN A 60 5.10 -6.48 -6.04
N SER A 61 4.68 -5.85 -4.94
CA SER A 61 5.57 -5.54 -3.82
C SER A 61 6.08 -6.79 -3.14
N ALA A 62 5.18 -7.76 -2.83
CA ALA A 62 5.58 -9.03 -2.25
C ALA A 62 6.60 -9.77 -3.12
N ALA A 63 6.34 -9.89 -4.42
CA ALA A 63 7.22 -10.58 -5.36
C ALA A 63 8.57 -9.87 -5.52
N TYR A 64 8.58 -8.54 -5.58
CA TYR A 64 9.80 -7.75 -5.67
C TYR A 64 10.65 -7.88 -4.42
N LEU A 65 10.06 -7.77 -3.22
CA LEU A 65 10.74 -7.95 -1.94
C LEU A 65 11.31 -9.37 -1.78
N GLN A 66 10.54 -10.40 -2.17
CA GLN A 66 11.01 -11.78 -2.16
C GLN A 66 12.23 -11.96 -3.07
N ARG A 67 12.22 -11.36 -4.25
CA ARG A 67 13.37 -11.38 -5.18
C ARG A 67 14.60 -10.68 -4.58
N HIS A 68 14.39 -9.71 -3.70
CA HIS A 68 15.43 -8.99 -2.96
C HIS A 68 15.70 -9.59 -1.58
N TRP A 69 15.60 -10.91 -1.46
CA TRP A 69 16.03 -11.71 -0.30
C TRP A 69 15.25 -11.49 1.00
N ARG A 70 14.03 -10.92 0.95
CA ARG A 70 13.07 -10.99 2.06
C ARG A 70 12.32 -12.32 1.98
N LYS A 71 11.75 -12.77 3.09
CA LYS A 71 10.90 -13.98 3.15
C LYS A 71 9.45 -13.52 3.23
N VAL A 72 8.79 -13.41 2.08
CA VAL A 72 7.49 -12.77 2.00
C VAL A 72 6.35 -13.78 1.94
N THR A 73 5.32 -13.51 2.73
CA THR A 73 3.99 -14.11 2.59
C THR A 73 3.06 -13.05 2.00
N ALA A 74 2.42 -13.36 0.88
CA ALA A 74 1.37 -12.52 0.29
C ALA A 74 0.01 -13.06 0.71
N LEU A 75 -0.85 -12.20 1.26
CA LEU A 75 -2.19 -12.57 1.72
C LEU A 75 -3.23 -11.67 1.07
N ASP A 76 -4.26 -12.28 0.50
CA ASP A 76 -5.43 -11.59 -0.03
C ASP A 76 -6.69 -12.44 0.19
N PHE A 77 -7.86 -11.81 0.23
CA PHE A 77 -9.13 -12.53 0.33
C PHE A 77 -9.69 -12.90 -1.05
N SER A 78 -9.33 -12.15 -2.11
CA SER A 78 -9.75 -12.44 -3.48
C SER A 78 -8.98 -13.62 -4.06
N LYS A 79 -9.70 -14.60 -4.56
CA LYS A 79 -9.10 -15.78 -5.22
C LYS A 79 -8.39 -15.40 -6.51
N GLU A 80 -8.90 -14.43 -7.22
CA GLU A 80 -8.32 -13.90 -8.45
C GLU A 80 -6.98 -13.24 -8.18
N CYS A 81 -6.88 -12.42 -7.11
CA CYS A 81 -5.61 -11.84 -6.66
C CYS A 81 -4.61 -12.95 -6.28
N VAL A 82 -5.04 -13.94 -5.51
CA VAL A 82 -4.20 -15.09 -5.13
C VAL A 82 -3.74 -15.88 -6.36
N GLU A 83 -4.61 -16.10 -7.35
CA GLU A 83 -4.24 -16.76 -8.61
C GLU A 83 -3.19 -15.95 -9.38
N LEU A 84 -3.37 -14.63 -9.50
CA LEU A 84 -2.40 -13.71 -10.12
C LEU A 84 -1.02 -13.83 -9.45
N VAL A 85 -0.99 -13.73 -8.12
CA VAL A 85 0.26 -13.81 -7.36
C VAL A 85 0.93 -15.18 -7.51
N ASN A 86 0.17 -16.28 -7.56
CA ASN A 86 0.70 -17.62 -7.81
C ASN A 86 1.31 -17.76 -9.21
N VAL A 87 0.71 -17.14 -10.23
CA VAL A 87 1.28 -17.11 -11.59
C VAL A 87 2.62 -16.38 -11.58
N ILE A 88 2.70 -15.20 -10.96
CA ILE A 88 3.94 -14.41 -10.84
C ILE A 88 5.01 -15.18 -10.07
N ASN A 89 4.64 -15.75 -8.91
CA ASN A 89 5.50 -16.54 -8.04
C ASN A 89 6.13 -17.73 -8.78
N SER A 90 5.32 -18.45 -9.54
CA SER A 90 5.76 -19.58 -10.35
C SER A 90 6.66 -19.16 -11.51
N HIS A 91 6.28 -18.11 -12.25
CA HIS A 91 7.03 -17.62 -13.41
C HIS A 91 8.43 -17.15 -13.01
N LEU A 92 8.54 -16.42 -11.91
CA LEU A 92 9.80 -15.88 -11.41
C LEU A 92 10.55 -16.86 -10.48
N ASN A 93 9.97 -18.04 -10.21
CA ASN A 93 10.54 -19.07 -9.32
C ASN A 93 10.93 -18.52 -7.94
N LEU A 94 10.05 -17.74 -7.31
CA LEU A 94 10.35 -17.01 -6.07
C LEU A 94 10.26 -17.88 -4.82
N GLY A 95 9.42 -18.93 -4.80
CA GLY A 95 9.15 -19.76 -3.63
C GLY A 95 8.45 -19.00 -2.50
N MET A 96 7.70 -17.96 -2.84
CA MET A 96 6.95 -17.13 -1.90
C MET A 96 5.71 -17.88 -1.38
N ASN A 97 5.36 -17.68 -0.11
CA ASN A 97 4.10 -18.17 0.44
C ASN A 97 2.93 -17.28 0.00
N VAL A 98 1.84 -17.89 -0.48
CA VAL A 98 0.64 -17.17 -0.92
C VAL A 98 -0.57 -17.75 -0.21
N VAL A 99 -1.33 -16.90 0.47
CA VAL A 99 -2.43 -17.29 1.36
C VAL A 99 -3.73 -16.59 0.95
N CYS A 100 -4.79 -17.37 0.72
CA CYS A 100 -6.14 -16.84 0.53
C CYS A 100 -6.81 -16.76 1.90
N ALA A 101 -6.94 -15.56 2.46
CA ALA A 101 -7.57 -15.34 3.76
C ALA A 101 -8.15 -13.92 3.89
N ASP A 102 -9.22 -13.81 4.67
CA ASP A 102 -9.85 -12.52 5.02
C ASP A 102 -9.06 -11.86 6.17
N ALA A 103 -8.45 -10.72 5.86
CA ALA A 103 -7.66 -9.95 6.81
C ALA A 103 -8.46 -9.37 7.99
N THR A 104 -9.80 -9.33 7.89
CA THR A 104 -10.70 -8.91 8.98
C THR A 104 -10.90 -9.99 10.03
N LYS A 105 -10.43 -11.21 9.78
CA LYS A 105 -10.50 -12.37 10.68
C LYS A 105 -9.13 -12.63 11.32
N PRO A 106 -9.06 -13.49 12.37
CA PRO A 106 -7.78 -13.97 12.86
C PRO A 106 -6.95 -14.58 11.72
N LEU A 107 -5.70 -14.14 11.59
CA LEU A 107 -4.83 -14.62 10.53
C LEU A 107 -4.33 -16.04 10.82
N PRO A 108 -4.10 -16.88 9.80
CA PRO A 108 -3.70 -18.27 9.96
C PRO A 108 -2.19 -18.44 10.23
N PHE A 109 -1.65 -17.62 11.16
CA PHE A 109 -0.22 -17.55 11.45
C PHE A 109 0.05 -17.72 12.95
N ALA A 110 1.29 -18.06 13.31
CA ALA A 110 1.71 -18.10 14.70
C ALA A 110 1.93 -16.68 15.28
N LYS A 111 1.82 -16.56 16.60
CA LYS A 111 2.13 -15.31 17.29
C LYS A 111 3.55 -14.86 16.97
N LYS A 112 3.72 -13.58 16.59
CA LYS A 112 5.03 -12.99 16.26
C LYS A 112 5.82 -13.74 15.18
N GLU A 113 5.11 -14.33 14.21
CA GLU A 113 5.71 -15.07 13.10
C GLU A 113 6.53 -14.17 12.18
N PHE A 114 6.11 -12.90 12.01
CA PHE A 114 6.71 -11.96 11.10
C PHE A 114 7.55 -10.90 11.83
N ASP A 115 8.61 -10.44 11.17
CA ASP A 115 9.31 -9.21 11.57
C ASP A 115 8.46 -8.00 11.21
N TYR A 116 7.84 -8.01 10.03
CA TYR A 116 6.94 -6.96 9.56
C TYR A 116 5.63 -7.52 9.00
N ILE A 117 4.51 -6.95 9.43
CA ILE A 117 3.27 -6.96 8.63
C ILE A 117 3.13 -5.58 8.01
N TYR A 118 2.87 -5.55 6.70
CA TYR A 118 2.64 -4.30 5.99
C TYR A 118 1.41 -4.39 5.08
N GLN A 119 0.83 -3.26 4.79
CA GLN A 119 -0.19 -3.07 3.78
C GLN A 119 0.06 -1.78 3.00
N CYS A 120 -0.31 -1.80 1.73
CA CYS A 120 -0.23 -0.65 0.83
C CYS A 120 -1.58 -0.48 0.14
N GLY A 121 -2.40 0.47 0.59
CA GLY A 121 -3.68 0.72 -0.04
C GLY A 121 -4.81 -0.19 0.45
N LEU A 122 -4.88 -0.50 1.76
CA LEU A 122 -5.96 -1.32 2.33
C LEU A 122 -6.73 -0.59 3.44
N LEU A 123 -6.04 0.01 4.42
CA LEU A 123 -6.71 0.58 5.60
C LEU A 123 -7.60 1.78 5.27
N GLU A 124 -7.34 2.51 4.20
CA GLU A 124 -8.18 3.61 3.73
C GLU A 124 -9.59 3.22 3.32
N HIS A 125 -9.83 1.93 3.09
CA HIS A 125 -11.15 1.41 2.77
C HIS A 125 -12.01 1.15 4.01
N PHE A 126 -11.47 1.35 5.22
CA PHE A 126 -12.12 1.07 6.49
C PHE A 126 -12.34 2.34 7.31
N HIS A 127 -13.42 2.36 8.11
CA HIS A 127 -13.65 3.43 9.08
C HIS A 127 -12.72 3.29 10.29
N THR A 128 -12.59 4.35 11.08
CA THR A 128 -11.63 4.45 12.20
C THR A 128 -11.66 3.26 13.15
N ASP A 129 -12.85 2.88 13.63
CA ASP A 129 -12.98 1.76 14.58
C ASP A 129 -12.57 0.43 13.94
N GLU A 130 -12.94 0.21 12.69
CA GLU A 130 -12.56 -0.98 11.94
C GLU A 130 -11.04 -1.03 11.74
N ARG A 131 -10.37 0.11 11.43
CA ARG A 131 -8.91 0.18 11.30
C ARG A 131 -8.21 -0.20 12.60
N ILE A 132 -8.70 0.31 13.73
CA ILE A 132 -8.16 -0.02 15.06
C ILE A 132 -8.27 -1.53 15.32
N ASP A 133 -9.40 -2.15 15.01
CA ASP A 133 -9.60 -3.58 15.20
C ASP A 133 -8.70 -4.43 14.28
N LEU A 134 -8.52 -4.00 13.02
CA LEU A 134 -7.58 -4.63 12.09
C LEU A 134 -6.14 -4.56 12.60
N LEU A 135 -5.70 -3.37 13.01
CA LEU A 135 -4.36 -3.16 13.55
C LEU A 135 -4.12 -4.00 14.81
N LYS A 136 -5.10 -4.08 15.73
CA LYS A 136 -5.05 -4.98 16.89
C LYS A 136 -4.92 -6.44 16.51
N ASN A 137 -5.70 -6.89 15.51
CA ASN A 137 -5.62 -8.27 15.02
C ASN A 137 -4.24 -8.57 14.45
N TRP A 138 -3.75 -7.73 13.55
CA TRP A 138 -2.48 -7.98 12.85
C TRP A 138 -1.26 -7.84 13.78
N SER A 139 -1.29 -6.92 14.75
CA SER A 139 -0.19 -6.70 15.70
C SER A 139 0.19 -7.96 16.49
N HIS A 140 -0.76 -8.88 16.67
CA HIS A 140 -0.52 -10.17 17.32
C HIS A 140 0.52 -11.04 16.59
N TYR A 141 0.64 -10.90 15.27
CA TYR A 141 1.44 -11.78 14.41
C TYR A 141 2.79 -11.18 13.99
N THR A 142 3.07 -9.93 14.34
CA THR A 142 4.27 -9.23 13.88
C THR A 142 4.99 -8.50 15.00
N LYS A 143 6.30 -8.21 14.79
CA LYS A 143 7.08 -7.32 15.67
C LYS A 143 6.87 -5.85 15.30
N HIS A 144 6.75 -5.54 13.99
CA HIS A 144 6.58 -4.19 13.49
C HIS A 144 5.41 -4.13 12.51
N MET A 145 4.65 -3.04 12.57
CA MET A 145 3.54 -2.75 11.67
C MET A 145 3.92 -1.61 10.74
N ILE A 146 3.64 -1.76 9.43
CA ILE A 146 3.81 -0.71 8.44
C ILE A 146 2.47 -0.50 7.71
N SER A 147 2.00 0.72 7.69
CA SER A 147 0.85 1.13 6.90
C SER A 147 1.25 2.20 5.89
N MET A 148 0.85 2.02 4.65
CA MET A 148 1.02 3.00 3.59
C MET A 148 -0.33 3.23 2.94
N ILE A 149 -0.92 4.40 3.15
CA ILE A 149 -2.25 4.76 2.64
C ILE A 149 -2.23 6.14 2.00
N PRO A 150 -3.20 6.47 1.14
CA PRO A 150 -3.29 7.78 0.52
C PRO A 150 -3.30 8.91 1.54
N ASN A 151 -2.42 9.89 1.32
CA ASN A 151 -2.23 11.02 2.19
C ASN A 151 -3.29 12.11 1.95
N ALA A 152 -4.06 12.44 2.98
CA ALA A 152 -5.07 13.49 2.90
C ALA A 152 -4.49 14.90 2.68
N ALA A 153 -3.21 15.14 2.98
CA ALA A 153 -2.53 16.41 2.75
C ALA A 153 -2.04 16.57 1.30
N SER A 154 -1.95 15.50 0.51
CA SER A 154 -1.43 15.56 -0.88
C SER A 154 -2.39 16.27 -1.81
N ILE A 155 -2.05 17.50 -2.19
CA ILE A 155 -2.89 18.34 -3.04
C ILE A 155 -3.08 17.73 -4.43
N ALA A 156 -2.01 17.21 -5.02
CA ALA A 156 -2.06 16.60 -6.36
C ALA A 156 -2.97 15.38 -6.40
N TYR A 157 -2.75 14.44 -5.47
CA TYR A 157 -3.56 13.23 -5.36
C TYR A 157 -5.04 13.56 -5.10
N ARG A 158 -5.34 14.40 -4.08
CA ARG A 158 -6.71 14.75 -3.72
C ARG A 158 -7.48 15.45 -4.86
N THR A 159 -6.80 16.35 -5.57
CA THR A 159 -7.40 17.04 -6.73
C THR A 159 -7.66 16.05 -7.87
N GLY A 160 -6.67 15.23 -8.21
CA GLY A 160 -6.80 14.22 -9.26
C GLY A 160 -7.90 13.20 -8.97
N LYS A 161 -7.94 12.66 -7.74
CA LYS A 161 -9.01 11.75 -7.30
C LYS A 161 -10.39 12.38 -7.46
N ALA A 162 -10.58 13.63 -6.99
CA ALA A 162 -11.87 14.32 -7.13
C ALA A 162 -12.28 14.49 -8.60
N MET A 163 -11.32 14.78 -9.49
CA MET A 163 -11.57 14.86 -10.94
C MET A 163 -11.99 13.50 -11.50
N MET A 164 -11.31 12.40 -11.12
CA MET A 164 -11.65 11.04 -11.54
C MET A 164 -13.05 10.61 -11.05
N GLU A 165 -13.39 10.95 -9.81
CA GLU A 165 -14.73 10.71 -9.24
C GLU A 165 -15.83 11.46 -10.02
N GLN A 166 -15.60 12.74 -10.35
CA GLN A 166 -16.53 13.52 -11.16
C GLN A 166 -16.72 12.94 -12.58
N GLN A 167 -15.66 12.36 -13.14
CA GLN A 167 -15.69 11.74 -14.46
C GLN A 167 -16.26 10.31 -14.41
N GLY A 168 -16.48 9.74 -13.21
CA GLY A 168 -16.99 8.37 -13.05
C GLY A 168 -15.96 7.27 -13.35
N VAL A 169 -14.66 7.61 -13.39
CA VAL A 169 -13.56 6.68 -13.73
C VAL A 169 -12.78 6.19 -12.50
N TRP A 170 -13.09 6.66 -11.30
CA TRP A 170 -12.51 6.12 -10.06
C TRP A 170 -12.99 4.69 -9.84
N SER A 171 -12.06 3.74 -9.69
CA SER A 171 -12.37 2.30 -9.66
C SER A 171 -12.21 1.63 -8.29
N TYR A 172 -11.64 2.32 -7.27
CA TYR A 172 -11.29 1.71 -5.98
C TYR A 172 -12.38 1.83 -4.90
N GLY A 173 -13.60 2.25 -5.27
CA GLY A 173 -14.71 2.37 -4.31
C GLY A 173 -14.45 3.41 -3.21
N LEU A 174 -14.89 3.08 -1.98
CA LEU A 174 -14.66 3.91 -0.79
C LEU A 174 -13.17 4.00 -0.50
N GLU A 175 -12.68 5.23 -0.36
CA GLU A 175 -11.32 5.51 0.07
C GLU A 175 -11.32 6.75 0.97
N LEU A 176 -10.81 6.59 2.16
CA LEU A 176 -10.76 7.58 3.24
C LEU A 176 -9.29 7.93 3.55
N PRO A 177 -8.65 8.80 2.76
CA PRO A 177 -7.26 9.18 2.99
C PRO A 177 -7.12 9.88 4.34
N GLN A 178 -5.99 9.67 5.02
CA GLN A 178 -5.75 10.17 6.36
C GLN A 178 -4.60 11.17 6.40
N TYR A 179 -4.65 12.09 7.38
CA TYR A 179 -3.52 12.97 7.72
C TYR A 179 -2.53 12.30 8.67
N SER A 180 -3.00 11.34 9.45
CA SER A 180 -2.23 10.56 10.44
C SER A 180 -3.00 9.31 10.79
N LEU A 181 -2.31 8.23 11.10
CA LEU A 181 -2.83 7.00 11.74
C LEU A 181 -2.25 6.81 13.15
N GLY A 182 -1.46 7.76 13.65
CA GLY A 182 -0.78 7.63 14.94
C GLY A 182 -1.73 7.27 16.08
N SER A 183 -2.90 7.92 16.14
CA SER A 183 -3.92 7.63 17.18
C SER A 183 -4.49 6.22 17.05
N GLU A 184 -4.75 5.73 15.85
CA GLU A 184 -5.24 4.37 15.61
C GLU A 184 -4.19 3.31 15.98
N PHE A 185 -2.92 3.57 15.66
CA PHE A 185 -1.81 2.70 16.05
C PHE A 185 -1.68 2.63 17.58
N GLU A 186 -1.67 3.77 18.27
CA GLU A 186 -1.61 3.81 19.74
C GLU A 186 -2.79 3.10 20.40
N GLN A 187 -4.02 3.30 19.90
CA GLN A 187 -5.22 2.62 20.40
C GLN A 187 -5.21 1.11 20.10
N ALA A 188 -4.48 0.68 19.07
CA ALA A 188 -4.22 -0.73 18.78
C ALA A 188 -3.12 -1.34 19.66
N GLY A 189 -2.47 -0.57 20.53
CA GLY A 189 -1.35 -1.02 21.36
C GLY A 189 -0.03 -1.11 20.60
N ILE A 190 0.10 -0.35 19.50
CA ILE A 190 1.33 -0.25 18.72
C ILE A 190 2.07 1.01 19.17
N HIS A 191 3.34 0.89 19.50
CA HIS A 191 4.14 1.92 20.15
C HIS A 191 5.25 2.46 19.23
N ASN A 192 5.97 3.50 19.70
CA ASN A 192 7.07 4.12 18.97
C ASN A 192 6.67 4.53 17.54
N VAL A 193 5.45 5.04 17.40
CA VAL A 193 4.88 5.39 16.10
C VAL A 193 5.64 6.55 15.47
N ARG A 194 6.02 6.39 14.21
CA ARG A 194 6.60 7.43 13.38
C ARG A 194 5.84 7.54 12.06
N GLU A 195 5.71 8.75 11.56
CA GLU A 195 5.00 9.04 10.33
C GLU A 195 5.79 9.98 9.44
N TYR A 196 5.69 9.76 8.13
CA TYR A 196 6.24 10.63 7.08
C TYR A 196 5.51 10.36 5.78
N THR A 197 5.81 11.14 4.73
CA THR A 197 5.16 10.94 3.42
C THR A 197 6.17 10.59 2.33
N ILE A 198 5.71 9.84 1.31
CA ILE A 198 6.52 9.42 0.17
C ILE A 198 5.77 9.60 -1.15
N GLY A 199 6.49 9.58 -2.27
CA GLY A 199 5.90 9.54 -3.61
C GLY A 199 5.26 10.84 -4.06
N ALA A 200 5.86 12.00 -3.79
CA ALA A 200 5.33 13.29 -4.22
C ALA A 200 5.24 13.40 -5.75
N GLU A 201 6.21 12.87 -6.49
CA GLU A 201 6.12 12.77 -7.96
C GLU A 201 5.04 11.82 -8.41
N HIS A 202 4.86 10.71 -7.69
CA HIS A 202 3.79 9.76 -7.99
C HIS A 202 2.42 10.43 -7.86
N ALA A 203 2.25 11.29 -6.86
CA ALA A 203 1.01 12.08 -6.69
C ALA A 203 0.67 12.92 -7.92
N LEU A 204 1.67 13.42 -8.66
CA LEU A 204 1.44 14.22 -9.87
C LEU A 204 0.77 13.43 -10.99
N ALA A 205 0.93 12.10 -11.01
CA ALA A 205 0.32 11.26 -12.04
C ALA A 205 -1.21 11.21 -11.96
N PHE A 206 -1.80 11.58 -10.83
CA PHE A 206 -3.25 11.72 -10.70
C PHE A 206 -3.82 12.94 -11.44
N LEU A 207 -2.98 13.93 -11.77
CA LEU A 207 -3.38 15.11 -12.54
C LEU A 207 -3.05 14.92 -14.02
N PRO A 208 -3.91 15.37 -14.95
CA PRO A 208 -3.60 15.38 -16.37
C PRO A 208 -2.28 16.13 -16.65
N GLU A 209 -1.52 15.70 -17.66
CA GLU A 209 -0.20 16.29 -17.97
C GLU A 209 -0.24 17.79 -18.20
N GLU A 210 -1.27 18.28 -18.87
CA GLU A 210 -1.44 19.69 -19.19
C GLU A 210 -2.06 20.51 -18.04
N HIS A 211 -2.42 19.88 -16.92
CA HIS A 211 -3.05 20.57 -15.81
C HIS A 211 -2.09 21.58 -15.17
N TYR A 212 -2.52 22.82 -14.99
CA TYR A 212 -1.67 23.90 -14.48
C TYR A 212 -1.10 23.60 -13.08
N LEU A 213 -1.90 22.97 -12.21
CA LEU A 213 -1.47 22.57 -10.87
C LEU A 213 -0.35 21.51 -10.92
N ARG A 214 -0.41 20.55 -11.87
CA ARG A 214 0.68 19.56 -12.06
C ARG A 214 1.97 20.28 -12.42
N LYS A 215 1.93 21.21 -13.38
CA LYS A 215 3.11 21.98 -13.79
C LYS A 215 3.67 22.86 -12.65
N ALA A 216 2.79 23.51 -11.89
CA ALA A 216 3.20 24.33 -10.75
C ALA A 216 3.86 23.48 -9.64
N LEU A 217 3.26 22.34 -9.30
CA LEU A 217 3.81 21.44 -8.30
C LEU A 217 5.11 20.79 -8.75
N GLN A 218 5.28 20.46 -10.05
CA GLN A 218 6.56 19.97 -10.57
C GLN A 218 7.70 20.97 -10.34
N LEU A 219 7.46 22.24 -10.60
CA LEU A 219 8.46 23.30 -10.36
C LEU A 219 8.77 23.42 -8.87
N TRP A 220 7.73 23.42 -8.03
CA TRP A 220 7.90 23.50 -6.58
C TRP A 220 8.65 22.28 -6.01
N LEU A 221 8.38 21.07 -6.49
CA LEU A 221 9.11 19.85 -6.10
C LEU A 221 10.59 19.96 -6.48
N LEU A 222 10.89 20.44 -7.69
CA LEU A 222 12.26 20.63 -8.15
C LEU A 222 13.03 21.62 -7.27
N GLU A 223 12.43 22.76 -6.94
CA GLU A 223 13.00 23.77 -6.05
C GLU A 223 13.22 23.21 -4.63
N SER A 224 12.21 22.51 -4.08
CA SER A 224 12.27 21.92 -2.75
C SER A 224 13.41 20.91 -2.61
N ARG A 225 13.64 20.09 -3.62
CA ARG A 225 14.81 19.17 -3.66
C ARG A 225 16.15 19.90 -3.68
N GLN A 226 16.26 20.99 -4.41
CA GLN A 226 17.49 21.81 -4.40
C GLN A 226 17.77 22.41 -3.02
N LEU A 227 16.72 22.58 -2.20
CA LEU A 227 16.82 23.04 -0.82
C LEU A 227 16.99 21.90 0.20
N GLY A 228 17.06 20.64 -0.25
CA GLY A 228 17.22 19.47 0.62
C GLY A 228 15.96 19.09 1.41
N MET A 229 14.78 19.45 0.92
CA MET A 229 13.50 19.15 1.57
C MET A 229 12.95 17.81 1.03
N GLU A 230 13.32 16.70 1.64
CA GLU A 230 12.99 15.35 1.16
C GLU A 230 11.50 14.98 1.32
N ASP A 231 10.89 15.28 2.46
CA ASP A 231 9.47 14.99 2.73
C ASP A 231 8.51 15.98 2.03
N ILE A 232 9.05 17.01 1.44
CA ILE A 232 8.32 18.00 0.65
C ILE A 232 7.03 18.46 1.35
N CYS A 233 7.17 18.91 2.58
CA CYS A 233 6.10 19.47 3.41
C CYS A 233 4.86 18.56 3.50
N GLY A 234 5.03 17.26 3.56
CA GLY A 234 3.94 16.30 3.67
C GLY A 234 3.10 16.15 2.39
N GLN A 235 3.62 16.51 1.22
CA GLN A 235 2.90 16.41 -0.06
C GLN A 235 3.08 15.07 -0.78
N GLY A 236 3.70 14.08 -0.16
CA GLY A 236 3.81 12.72 -0.71
C GLY A 236 2.42 12.12 -1.01
N TYR A 237 2.38 11.21 -1.96
CA TYR A 237 1.15 10.46 -2.30
C TYR A 237 0.68 9.63 -1.11
N LEU A 238 1.60 8.94 -0.47
CA LEU A 238 1.30 8.04 0.65
C LEU A 238 1.78 8.62 1.99
N LEU A 239 0.95 8.47 2.99
CA LEU A 239 1.30 8.52 4.40
C LEU A 239 1.87 7.15 4.79
N VAL A 240 3.09 7.14 5.28
CA VAL A 240 3.75 5.97 5.86
C VAL A 240 3.66 6.08 7.38
N THR A 241 3.07 5.08 8.01
CA THR A 241 3.00 4.96 9.48
C THR A 241 3.68 3.66 9.89
N ILE A 242 4.64 3.72 10.78
CA ILE A 242 5.41 2.57 11.28
C ILE A 242 5.37 2.57 12.81
N GLY A 243 5.16 1.39 13.41
CA GLY A 243 5.19 1.25 14.86
C GLY A 243 5.60 -0.14 15.31
N ASP A 244 5.93 -0.27 16.58
CA ASP A 244 6.40 -1.50 17.23
C ASP A 244 5.23 -2.20 17.93
N CYS A 245 5.10 -3.51 17.69
CA CYS A 245 4.10 -4.38 18.31
C CYS A 245 4.76 -5.20 19.43
N GLU A 246 4.15 -5.22 20.62
CA GLU A 246 4.60 -6.03 21.77
C GLU A 246 4.23 -7.51 21.65
#